data_371582b29ed16f3e3a44ff64a6893815
#
_entry.id   371582b29ed16f3e3a44ff64a6893815
#
_cell.length_a   1.000
_cell.length_b   1.000
_cell.length_c   1.000
_cell.angle_alpha   90.00
_cell.angle_beta   90.00
_cell.angle_gamma   90.00
#
_symmetry.space_group_name_H-M   'P 1'
#
loop_
_entity.id
_entity.type
_entity.pdbx_description
1 polymer ?
#
loop_
_entity_poly.entity_id
_entity_poly.type
_entity_poly.pdbx_seq_one_letter_code
_entity_poly.pdbx_strand_id
1 'polypeptide(L)'
;KVTFAPTSTSQTSCARAKASSAPFTGTPTSKHGISGNYYLDTSTWKPVVMTGPELLRGDTIITKFAEAGAKVVSITAKDKLRKQLAKGLDCSKGHVSFSTEFVERCTMAENGIENALEWLGMEKPGMYSMELSLFVLEAGIKLLQERRPDLLYLSLTDWVQHKWSPQEADARRFYQKLDDCVGRLAALDATVALTADHGMSDKSNEAGEPNVIWLQDILDAKFGKDEAVVICPITDAFVAHHGALGGFVRVWSRGKVT
;
A
#
# COMPACT_ATOMS: atom_id res chain seq x y z
N LYS A 1 7.63 -22.53 -6.87
CA LYS A 1 6.88 -22.34 -8.12
C LYS A 1 6.27 -20.94 -8.10
N VAL A 2 6.75 -20.07 -8.97
CA VAL A 2 6.17 -18.72 -9.12
C VAL A 2 4.89 -18.84 -9.96
N THR A 3 3.78 -18.39 -9.43
CA THR A 3 2.50 -18.40 -10.15
C THR A 3 2.09 -16.95 -10.44
N PHE A 4 1.95 -16.61 -11.72
CA PHE A 4 1.39 -15.34 -12.16
C PHE A 4 -0.12 -15.52 -12.33
N ALA A 5 -0.92 -14.80 -11.57
CA ALA A 5 -2.35 -14.72 -11.80
C ALA A 5 -2.65 -13.58 -12.76
N PRO A 6 -3.34 -13.81 -13.90
CA PRO A 6 -3.76 -12.73 -14.76
C PRO A 6 -4.77 -11.85 -14.00
N THR A 7 -4.53 -10.54 -13.99
CA THR A 7 -5.52 -9.58 -13.50
C THR A 7 -6.72 -9.62 -14.46
N SER A 8 -7.86 -10.14 -13.98
CA SER A 8 -9.07 -10.15 -14.78
C SER A 8 -9.53 -8.72 -15.07
N THR A 9 -9.57 -8.36 -16.33
CA THR A 9 -10.12 -7.11 -16.85
C THR A 9 -11.66 -7.12 -16.76
N SER A 10 -12.23 -7.07 -15.57
CA SER A 10 -13.65 -6.84 -15.42
C SER A 10 -13.91 -5.48 -14.80
N GLN A 11 -14.92 -4.78 -15.28
CA GLN A 11 -15.31 -3.41 -14.93
C GLN A 11 -15.58 -3.14 -13.44
N THR A 12 -15.45 -4.13 -12.59
CA THR A 12 -15.47 -4.01 -11.13
C THR A 12 -14.12 -3.58 -10.51
N SER A 13 -13.08 -3.44 -11.31
CA SER A 13 -11.72 -3.14 -10.86
C SER A 13 -11.54 -1.70 -10.37
N CYS A 14 -12.35 -0.75 -10.82
CA CYS A 14 -12.19 0.66 -10.46
C CYS A 14 -12.49 0.96 -8.97
N ALA A 15 -13.36 0.19 -8.33
CA ALA A 15 -13.66 0.32 -6.91
C ALA A 15 -12.68 -0.45 -6.00
N ARG A 16 -11.90 -1.39 -6.56
CA ARG A 16 -10.93 -2.20 -5.81
C ARG A 16 -9.58 -1.51 -5.63
N ALA A 17 -9.27 -0.55 -6.45
CA ALA A 17 -7.89 -0.16 -6.67
C ALA A 17 -7.25 0.69 -5.57
N LYS A 18 -7.94 1.11 -4.50
CA LYS A 18 -7.33 2.14 -3.63
C LYS A 18 -7.62 2.07 -2.13
N ALA A 19 -8.22 1.02 -1.66
CA ALA A 19 -8.09 0.72 -0.25
C ALA A 19 -7.04 -0.37 -0.11
N SER A 20 -5.84 -0.01 0.30
CA SER A 20 -4.73 -0.95 0.51
C SER A 20 -5.07 -2.13 1.44
N SER A 21 -6.18 -2.02 2.17
CA SER A 21 -6.75 -3.06 3.03
C SER A 21 -7.73 -4.02 2.32
N ALA A 22 -8.25 -3.68 1.13
CA ALA A 22 -9.25 -4.50 0.44
C ALA A 22 -8.75 -5.94 0.12
N PRO A 23 -7.54 -6.14 -0.40
CA PRO A 23 -7.02 -7.48 -0.68
C PRO A 23 -6.85 -8.33 0.59
N PHE A 24 -6.80 -7.71 1.77
CA PHE A 24 -6.52 -8.41 3.03
C PHE A 24 -7.77 -8.78 3.84
N THR A 25 -8.90 -8.17 3.53
CA THR A 25 -10.19 -8.53 4.14
C THR A 25 -11.03 -9.43 3.24
N GLY A 26 -10.69 -9.53 1.95
CA GLY A 26 -11.47 -10.28 0.96
C GLY A 26 -12.89 -9.73 0.75
N THR A 27 -13.17 -8.49 1.23
CA THR A 27 -14.52 -7.91 1.21
C THR A 27 -14.52 -6.54 0.52
N PRO A 28 -15.68 -6.10 -0.02
CA PRO A 28 -15.78 -4.77 -0.63
C PRO A 28 -15.70 -3.66 0.43
N THR A 29 -15.41 -2.42 -0.01
CA THR A 29 -15.28 -1.24 0.84
C THR A 29 -16.51 -0.98 1.72
N SER A 30 -17.70 -1.31 1.24
CA SER A 30 -18.95 -1.22 2.01
C SER A 30 -18.96 -2.12 3.27
N LYS A 31 -18.17 -3.20 3.25
CA LYS A 31 -17.98 -4.12 4.38
C LYS A 31 -16.81 -3.71 5.26
N HIS A 32 -15.60 -3.57 4.69
CA HIS A 32 -14.42 -3.29 5.49
C HIS A 32 -14.25 -1.82 5.89
N GLY A 33 -15.01 -0.88 5.32
CA GLY A 33 -15.12 0.51 5.78
C GLY A 33 -14.09 1.49 5.23
N ILE A 34 -12.97 1.05 4.65
CA ILE A 34 -11.91 1.92 4.15
C ILE A 34 -12.03 2.05 2.64
N SER A 35 -12.33 3.27 2.18
CA SER A 35 -12.54 3.54 0.75
C SER A 35 -11.37 4.24 0.06
N GLY A 36 -10.35 4.63 0.81
CA GLY A 36 -9.17 5.34 0.33
C GLY A 36 -8.37 5.95 1.47
N ASN A 37 -7.25 6.57 1.13
CA ASN A 37 -6.39 7.28 2.09
C ASN A 37 -6.96 8.64 2.50
N TYR A 38 -7.90 9.17 1.71
CA TYR A 38 -8.48 10.49 1.89
C TYR A 38 -9.98 10.42 1.61
N TYR A 39 -10.80 10.96 2.48
CA TYR A 39 -12.27 10.90 2.38
C TYR A 39 -12.91 12.18 2.93
N LEU A 40 -14.17 12.41 2.58
CA LEU A 40 -14.97 13.48 3.16
C LEU A 40 -15.69 12.99 4.41
N ASP A 41 -15.47 13.65 5.52
CA ASP A 41 -16.35 13.51 6.69
C ASP A 41 -17.63 14.30 6.43
N THR A 42 -18.71 13.58 6.20
CA THR A 42 -20.01 14.19 5.86
C THR A 42 -20.67 14.91 7.03
N SER A 43 -20.23 14.68 8.26
CA SER A 43 -20.74 15.39 9.45
C SER A 43 -20.15 16.80 9.57
N THR A 44 -18.87 16.93 9.26
CA THR A 44 -18.14 18.21 9.31
C THR A 44 -17.98 18.88 7.95
N TRP A 45 -18.27 18.15 6.88
CA TRP A 45 -18.05 18.56 5.48
C TRP A 45 -16.59 18.92 5.20
N LYS A 46 -15.66 18.23 5.87
CA LYS A 46 -14.21 18.44 5.71
C LYS A 46 -13.53 17.18 5.21
N PRO A 47 -12.52 17.32 4.32
CA PRO A 47 -11.66 16.23 3.94
C PRO A 47 -10.81 15.74 5.13
N VAL A 48 -10.66 14.44 5.26
CA VAL A 48 -9.91 13.78 6.34
C VAL A 48 -8.92 12.78 5.76
N VAL A 49 -7.69 12.79 6.29
CA VAL A 49 -6.66 11.78 6.00
C VAL A 49 -6.87 10.58 6.90
N MET A 50 -6.99 9.40 6.32
CA MET A 50 -7.02 8.15 7.07
C MET A 50 -5.59 7.76 7.46
N THR A 51 -5.33 7.67 8.76
CA THR A 51 -3.97 7.47 9.30
C THR A 51 -3.74 6.10 9.95
N GLY A 52 -4.81 5.36 10.26
CA GLY A 52 -4.69 4.11 11.01
C GLY A 52 -5.81 3.11 10.72
N PRO A 53 -5.94 2.07 11.55
CA PRO A 53 -6.88 0.97 11.35
C PRO A 53 -8.27 1.23 11.93
N GLU A 54 -8.58 2.42 12.43
CA GLU A 54 -9.78 2.73 13.22
C GLU A 54 -11.07 2.49 12.41
N LEU A 55 -11.01 2.83 11.11
CA LEU A 55 -12.12 2.65 10.19
C LEU A 55 -12.24 1.21 9.65
N LEU A 56 -11.23 0.38 9.87
CA LEU A 56 -11.25 -0.99 9.37
C LEU A 56 -12.25 -1.83 10.16
N ARG A 57 -13.27 -2.33 9.46
CA ARG A 57 -14.29 -3.23 10.00
C ARG A 57 -13.93 -4.67 9.65
N GLY A 58 -13.88 -5.51 10.69
CA GLY A 58 -13.50 -6.91 10.52
C GLY A 58 -12.01 -7.17 10.54
N ASP A 59 -11.67 -8.45 10.40
CA ASP A 59 -10.32 -8.95 10.53
C ASP A 59 -9.63 -9.04 9.18
N THR A 60 -8.31 -9.02 9.21
CA THR A 60 -7.48 -9.23 8.02
C THR A 60 -7.14 -10.71 7.85
N ILE A 61 -6.76 -11.10 6.64
CA ILE A 61 -6.24 -12.44 6.39
C ILE A 61 -5.02 -12.74 7.27
N ILE A 62 -4.21 -11.75 7.57
CA ILE A 62 -3.03 -11.86 8.45
C ILE A 62 -3.45 -12.36 9.84
N THR A 63 -4.45 -11.69 10.44
CA THR A 63 -4.95 -12.07 11.77
C THR A 63 -5.71 -13.40 11.75
N LYS A 64 -6.44 -13.69 10.66
CA LYS A 64 -7.14 -14.98 10.53
C LYS A 64 -6.18 -16.16 10.42
N PHE A 65 -5.07 -16.04 9.70
CA PHE A 65 -4.05 -17.08 9.70
C PHE A 65 -3.39 -17.24 11.08
N ALA A 66 -3.11 -16.14 11.79
CA ALA A 66 -2.57 -16.19 13.13
C ALA A 66 -3.54 -16.87 14.13
N GLU A 67 -4.84 -16.56 14.07
CA GLU A 67 -5.89 -17.22 14.86
C GLU A 67 -6.02 -18.71 14.56
N ALA A 68 -5.77 -19.11 13.32
CA ALA A 68 -5.72 -20.52 12.91
C ALA A 68 -4.43 -21.26 13.32
N GLY A 69 -3.52 -20.61 14.02
CA GLY A 69 -2.28 -21.19 14.53
C GLY A 69 -1.07 -21.05 13.61
N ALA A 70 -1.19 -20.37 12.47
CA ALA A 70 -0.08 -20.13 11.57
C ALA A 70 0.89 -19.07 12.14
N LYS A 71 2.19 -19.26 11.91
CA LYS A 71 3.21 -18.25 12.15
C LYS A 71 3.20 -17.25 11.02
N VAL A 72 2.94 -15.98 11.34
CA VAL A 72 2.76 -14.92 10.35
C VAL A 72 3.85 -13.87 10.46
N VAL A 73 4.39 -13.49 9.32
CA VAL A 73 5.30 -12.35 9.15
C VAL A 73 4.68 -11.36 8.16
N SER A 74 4.58 -10.09 8.54
CA SER A 74 4.07 -9.01 7.71
C SER A 74 5.01 -7.82 7.76
N ILE A 75 5.71 -7.54 6.66
CA ILE A 75 6.63 -6.41 6.54
C ILE A 75 6.13 -5.47 5.47
N THR A 76 6.05 -4.18 5.78
CA THR A 76 5.57 -3.17 4.85
C THR A 76 6.57 -2.03 4.72
N ALA A 77 6.60 -1.38 3.56
CA ALA A 77 7.36 -0.15 3.41
C ALA A 77 6.78 0.98 4.26
N LYS A 78 5.45 1.06 4.39
CA LYS A 78 4.71 2.15 5.06
C LYS A 78 4.00 1.68 6.32
N ASP A 79 4.11 2.45 7.41
CA ASP A 79 3.58 2.10 8.73
C ASP A 79 2.04 2.12 8.79
N LYS A 80 1.40 3.02 8.07
CA LYS A 80 -0.06 3.06 7.98
C LYS A 80 -0.63 1.70 7.52
N LEU A 81 -0.05 1.12 6.49
CA LEU A 81 -0.47 -0.19 5.99
C LEU A 81 -0.17 -1.30 7.01
N ARG A 82 1.01 -1.26 7.65
CA ARG A 82 1.35 -2.20 8.73
C ARG A 82 0.28 -2.22 9.80
N LYS A 83 -0.12 -1.05 10.31
CA LYS A 83 -1.15 -0.93 11.35
C LYS A 83 -2.49 -1.53 10.93
N GLN A 84 -2.89 -1.32 9.67
CA GLN A 84 -4.13 -1.91 9.15
C GLN A 84 -4.06 -3.43 9.05
N LEU A 85 -2.96 -3.96 8.50
CA LEU A 85 -2.76 -5.40 8.33
C LEU A 85 -2.66 -6.13 9.65
N ALA A 86 -1.93 -5.56 10.59
CA ALA A 86 -1.66 -6.14 11.90
C ALA A 86 -2.75 -5.82 12.95
N LYS A 87 -3.91 -5.27 12.54
CA LYS A 87 -5.00 -5.02 13.47
C LYS A 87 -5.43 -6.32 14.14
N GLY A 88 -5.23 -6.41 15.48
CA GLY A 88 -5.53 -7.60 16.26
C GLY A 88 -4.45 -8.69 16.25
N LEU A 89 -3.32 -8.48 15.57
CA LEU A 89 -2.20 -9.42 15.59
C LEU A 89 -1.40 -9.27 16.90
N ASP A 90 -1.21 -10.38 17.60
CA ASP A 90 -0.44 -10.43 18.85
C ASP A 90 0.99 -10.93 18.57
N CYS A 91 1.94 -10.01 18.44
CA CYS A 91 3.33 -10.34 18.15
C CYS A 91 4.03 -11.12 19.28
N SER A 92 3.51 -11.09 20.53
CA SER A 92 4.06 -11.88 21.63
C SER A 92 3.95 -13.41 21.41
N LYS A 93 3.09 -13.83 20.48
CA LYS A 93 2.89 -15.22 20.08
C LYS A 93 3.84 -15.72 18.98
N GLY A 94 4.90 -14.96 18.71
CA GLY A 94 5.92 -15.31 17.72
C GLY A 94 5.64 -14.83 16.30
N HIS A 95 4.62 -13.98 16.12
CA HIS A 95 4.39 -13.29 14.87
C HIS A 95 5.34 -12.09 14.74
N VAL A 96 5.56 -11.63 13.51
CA VAL A 96 6.37 -10.43 13.23
C VAL A 96 5.57 -9.46 12.38
N SER A 97 5.50 -8.20 12.79
CA SER A 97 4.90 -7.15 11.99
C SER A 97 5.60 -5.82 12.19
N PHE A 98 6.27 -5.31 11.16
CA PHE A 98 6.91 -3.99 11.22
C PHE A 98 6.89 -3.28 9.86
N SER A 99 7.20 -1.99 9.89
CA SER A 99 7.39 -1.17 8.69
C SER A 99 8.83 -0.70 8.57
N THR A 100 9.32 -0.61 7.32
CA THR A 100 10.64 -0.02 7.07
C THR A 100 10.65 1.47 7.38
N GLU A 101 9.52 2.15 7.25
CA GLU A 101 9.37 3.58 7.57
C GLU A 101 9.80 3.92 9.00
N PHE A 102 9.49 3.06 9.97
CA PHE A 102 9.82 3.24 11.39
C PHE A 102 10.59 2.04 11.96
N VAL A 103 11.43 1.42 11.16
CA VAL A 103 12.18 0.20 11.53
C VAL A 103 13.05 0.39 12.77
N GLU A 104 13.55 1.61 13.04
CA GLU A 104 14.34 1.95 14.22
C GLU A 104 13.54 1.91 15.53
N ARG A 105 12.20 1.84 15.44
CA ARG A 105 11.30 1.80 16.60
C ARG A 105 10.79 0.40 16.92
N CYS A 106 11.27 -0.60 16.20
CA CYS A 106 10.84 -1.99 16.42
C CYS A 106 11.20 -2.46 17.82
N THR A 107 10.20 -3.03 18.48
CA THR A 107 10.34 -3.67 19.78
C THR A 107 9.86 -5.11 19.72
N MET A 108 10.40 -5.98 20.55
CA MET A 108 9.94 -7.37 20.63
C MET A 108 8.44 -7.45 20.97
N ALA A 109 7.96 -6.59 21.86
CA ALA A 109 6.56 -6.59 22.30
C ALA A 109 5.58 -6.21 21.19
N GLU A 110 5.87 -5.16 20.41
CA GLU A 110 4.95 -4.65 19.39
C GLU A 110 5.14 -5.29 18.02
N ASN A 111 6.39 -5.68 17.71
CA ASN A 111 6.76 -6.05 16.34
C ASN A 111 7.23 -7.51 16.23
N GLY A 112 7.48 -8.22 17.35
CA GLY A 112 8.07 -9.56 17.35
C GLY A 112 9.53 -9.59 16.91
N ILE A 113 10.16 -8.44 16.82
CA ILE A 113 11.56 -8.23 16.49
C ILE A 113 12.03 -6.91 17.11
N GLU A 114 13.27 -6.86 17.57
CA GLU A 114 13.92 -5.64 18.04
C GLU A 114 15.27 -5.47 17.34
N ASN A 115 15.81 -4.25 17.39
CA ASN A 115 17.09 -3.92 16.74
C ASN A 115 17.14 -4.35 15.27
N ALA A 116 16.02 -4.16 14.55
CA ALA A 116 15.85 -4.72 13.21
C ALA A 116 16.89 -4.22 12.19
N LEU A 117 17.43 -3.02 12.37
CA LEU A 117 18.53 -2.48 11.55
C LEU A 117 19.82 -3.28 11.77
N GLU A 118 20.22 -3.48 13.02
CA GLU A 118 21.40 -4.25 13.38
C GLU A 118 21.23 -5.72 12.98
N TRP A 119 20.05 -6.30 13.28
CA TRP A 119 19.72 -7.66 12.90
C TRP A 119 19.85 -7.88 11.39
N LEU A 120 19.38 -6.96 10.57
CA LEU A 120 19.48 -7.08 9.11
C LEU A 120 20.88 -6.69 8.59
N GLY A 121 21.62 -5.86 9.33
CA GLY A 121 22.91 -5.32 8.91
C GLY A 121 22.77 -4.25 7.82
N MET A 122 21.65 -3.52 7.82
CA MET A 122 21.37 -2.44 6.87
C MET A 122 21.10 -1.13 7.59
N GLU A 123 21.50 -0.04 6.97
CA GLU A 123 21.15 1.30 7.43
C GLU A 123 19.66 1.59 7.20
N LYS A 124 19.11 2.52 7.98
CA LYS A 124 17.74 2.99 7.79
C LYS A 124 17.60 3.66 6.42
N PRO A 125 16.74 3.15 5.53
CA PRO A 125 16.56 3.75 4.21
C PRO A 125 15.77 5.06 4.29
N GLY A 126 16.03 5.94 3.33
CA GLY A 126 15.24 7.16 3.17
C GLY A 126 13.79 6.83 2.76
N MET A 127 12.84 7.67 3.21
CA MET A 127 11.42 7.53 2.90
C MET A 127 11.15 7.50 1.38
N TYR A 128 11.92 8.25 0.61
CA TYR A 128 11.81 8.44 -0.83
C TYR A 128 13.03 7.85 -1.53
N SER A 129 13.21 6.53 -1.37
CA SER A 129 14.29 5.79 -1.98
C SER A 129 13.84 4.39 -2.41
N MET A 130 14.53 3.78 -3.34
CA MET A 130 14.29 2.37 -3.72
C MET A 130 14.66 1.42 -2.59
N GLU A 131 15.60 1.82 -1.74
CA GLU A 131 16.09 1.06 -0.60
C GLU A 131 14.98 0.78 0.42
N LEU A 132 13.94 1.65 0.49
CA LEU A 132 12.78 1.41 1.36
C LEU A 132 12.07 0.09 1.03
N SER A 133 11.89 -0.20 -0.26
CA SER A 133 11.32 -1.46 -0.76
C SER A 133 12.29 -2.62 -0.67
N LEU A 134 13.56 -2.38 -0.97
CA LEU A 134 14.59 -3.44 -0.91
C LEU A 134 14.81 -3.94 0.51
N PHE A 135 14.74 -3.06 1.51
CA PHE A 135 14.79 -3.44 2.91
C PHE A 135 13.67 -4.43 3.29
N VAL A 136 12.45 -4.21 2.82
CA VAL A 136 11.31 -5.12 3.02
C VAL A 136 11.65 -6.52 2.50
N LEU A 137 12.21 -6.59 1.29
CA LEU A 137 12.55 -7.86 0.65
C LEU A 137 13.71 -8.57 1.36
N GLU A 138 14.78 -7.87 1.69
CA GLU A 138 15.93 -8.45 2.41
C GLU A 138 15.54 -8.95 3.79
N ALA A 139 14.73 -8.17 4.52
CA ALA A 139 14.20 -8.61 5.82
C ALA A 139 13.28 -9.83 5.68
N GLY A 140 12.46 -9.87 4.63
CA GLY A 140 11.61 -11.02 4.33
C GLY A 140 12.41 -12.29 4.02
N ILE A 141 13.46 -12.19 3.21
CA ILE A 141 14.36 -13.29 2.89
C ILE A 141 14.99 -13.84 4.17
N LYS A 142 15.55 -12.94 5.00
CA LYS A 142 16.22 -13.34 6.25
C LYS A 142 15.25 -13.99 7.23
N LEU A 143 14.04 -13.43 7.41
CA LEU A 143 13.01 -14.04 8.27
C LEU A 143 12.53 -15.39 7.75
N LEU A 144 12.41 -15.56 6.43
CA LEU A 144 12.07 -16.85 5.83
C LEU A 144 13.15 -17.89 6.11
N GLN A 145 14.41 -17.52 6.05
CA GLN A 145 15.55 -18.40 6.38
C GLN A 145 15.59 -18.79 7.86
N GLU A 146 15.43 -17.82 8.75
CA GLU A 146 15.63 -17.99 10.19
C GLU A 146 14.41 -18.56 10.92
N ARG A 147 13.19 -18.14 10.53
CA ARG A 147 11.96 -18.43 11.29
C ARG A 147 10.95 -19.32 10.58
N ARG A 148 11.09 -19.52 9.26
CA ARG A 148 10.19 -20.36 8.46
C ARG A 148 8.70 -20.09 8.74
N PRO A 149 8.21 -18.86 8.56
CA PRO A 149 6.79 -18.58 8.79
C PRO A 149 5.89 -19.33 7.80
N ASP A 150 4.66 -19.63 8.21
CA ASP A 150 3.64 -20.23 7.35
C ASP A 150 3.07 -19.24 6.34
N LEU A 151 3.02 -17.95 6.71
CA LEU A 151 2.63 -16.83 5.84
C LEU A 151 3.64 -15.69 5.97
N LEU A 152 4.22 -15.31 4.84
CA LEU A 152 5.09 -14.14 4.70
C LEU A 152 4.46 -13.14 3.74
N TYR A 153 4.12 -11.97 4.24
CA TYR A 153 3.59 -10.87 3.46
C TYR A 153 4.58 -9.71 3.38
N LEU A 154 4.94 -9.33 2.16
CA LEU A 154 5.90 -8.25 1.88
C LEU A 154 5.23 -7.19 1.02
N SER A 155 5.08 -5.97 1.54
CA SER A 155 4.49 -4.85 0.82
C SER A 155 5.51 -3.77 0.54
N LEU A 156 5.74 -3.54 -0.72
CA LEU A 156 6.66 -2.52 -1.21
C LEU A 156 5.95 -1.15 -1.31
N THR A 157 6.72 -0.12 -1.67
CA THR A 157 6.18 1.17 -2.11
C THR A 157 6.39 1.34 -3.61
N ASP A 158 5.53 2.08 -4.24
CA ASP A 158 5.51 2.39 -5.68
C ASP A 158 6.25 3.70 -6.03
N TRP A 159 7.12 4.18 -5.13
CA TRP A 159 7.85 5.44 -5.32
C TRP A 159 8.69 5.45 -6.60
N VAL A 160 9.36 4.33 -6.91
CA VAL A 160 10.16 4.18 -8.14
C VAL A 160 9.29 4.35 -9.37
N GLN A 161 8.12 3.70 -9.38
CA GLN A 161 7.17 3.71 -10.48
C GLN A 161 6.50 5.06 -10.70
N HIS A 162 6.38 5.87 -9.63
CA HIS A 162 5.89 7.24 -9.73
C HIS A 162 6.93 8.20 -10.28
N LYS A 163 8.22 7.89 -10.12
CA LYS A 163 9.32 8.80 -10.45
C LYS A 163 9.93 8.55 -11.83
N TRP A 164 10.04 7.30 -12.23
CA TRP A 164 10.72 6.92 -13.46
C TRP A 164 9.88 5.98 -14.32
N SER A 165 9.95 6.19 -15.62
CA SER A 165 9.39 5.23 -16.57
C SER A 165 10.19 3.92 -16.55
N PRO A 166 9.60 2.79 -16.99
CA PRO A 166 10.28 1.49 -16.98
C PRO A 166 11.57 1.42 -17.81
N GLN A 167 11.74 2.35 -18.77
CA GLN A 167 12.89 2.43 -19.66
C GLN A 167 14.08 3.17 -19.04
N GLU A 168 13.87 3.92 -17.97
CA GLU A 168 14.91 4.68 -17.33
C GLU A 168 15.86 3.82 -16.49
N ALA A 169 17.13 4.24 -16.39
CA ALA A 169 18.18 3.44 -15.77
C ALA A 169 17.90 3.11 -14.29
N ASP A 170 17.34 4.08 -13.53
CA ASP A 170 17.04 3.88 -12.12
C ASP A 170 15.87 2.90 -11.91
N ALA A 171 14.83 2.96 -12.76
CA ALA A 171 13.75 1.99 -12.71
C ALA A 171 14.27 0.58 -13.05
N ARG A 172 15.08 0.44 -14.10
CA ARG A 172 15.69 -0.85 -14.47
C ARG A 172 16.56 -1.43 -13.37
N ARG A 173 17.39 -0.59 -12.73
CA ARG A 173 18.22 -0.99 -11.60
C ARG A 173 17.37 -1.50 -10.42
N PHE A 174 16.26 -0.83 -10.12
CA PHE A 174 15.33 -1.28 -9.09
C PHE A 174 14.70 -2.63 -9.44
N TYR A 175 14.18 -2.78 -10.66
CA TYR A 175 13.54 -4.03 -11.08
C TYR A 175 14.52 -5.20 -11.14
N GLN A 176 15.78 -4.97 -11.50
CA GLN A 176 16.82 -6.01 -11.44
C GLN A 176 17.05 -6.50 -10.01
N LYS A 177 17.17 -5.58 -9.04
CA LYS A 177 17.31 -5.93 -7.63
C LYS A 177 16.05 -6.62 -7.07
N LEU A 178 14.87 -6.18 -7.49
CA LEU A 178 13.61 -6.82 -7.11
C LEU A 178 13.52 -8.25 -7.62
N ASP A 179 13.87 -8.47 -8.89
CA ASP A 179 13.89 -9.80 -9.52
C ASP A 179 14.87 -10.73 -8.81
N ASP A 180 16.07 -10.25 -8.48
CA ASP A 180 17.07 -10.98 -7.71
C ASP A 180 16.54 -11.39 -6.33
N CYS A 181 15.89 -10.49 -5.59
CA CYS A 181 15.28 -10.82 -4.31
C CYS A 181 14.14 -11.85 -4.45
N VAL A 182 13.31 -11.74 -5.48
CA VAL A 182 12.24 -12.70 -5.76
C VAL A 182 12.84 -14.07 -6.12
N GLY A 183 13.91 -14.10 -6.91
CA GLY A 183 14.66 -15.33 -7.22
C GLY A 183 15.20 -16.01 -5.96
N ARG A 184 15.75 -15.24 -5.04
CA ARG A 184 16.23 -15.74 -3.74
C ARG A 184 15.10 -16.28 -2.86
N LEU A 185 13.95 -15.59 -2.81
CA LEU A 185 12.75 -16.09 -2.10
C LEU A 185 12.25 -17.42 -2.70
N ALA A 186 12.19 -17.50 -4.03
CA ALA A 186 11.76 -18.71 -4.72
C ALA A 186 12.71 -19.91 -4.50
N ALA A 187 14.00 -19.65 -4.26
CA ALA A 187 14.99 -20.69 -3.97
C ALA A 187 14.90 -21.25 -2.53
N LEU A 188 14.09 -20.63 -1.64
CA LEU A 188 13.97 -21.03 -0.23
C LEU A 188 12.83 -22.04 0.05
N ASP A 189 12.40 -22.81 -0.95
CA ASP A 189 11.30 -23.77 -0.83
C ASP A 189 10.00 -23.13 -0.31
N ALA A 190 9.66 -21.99 -0.88
CA ALA A 190 8.43 -21.26 -0.61
C ALA A 190 7.60 -21.10 -1.89
N THR A 191 6.28 -21.10 -1.74
CA THR A 191 5.39 -20.68 -2.82
C THR A 191 5.36 -19.14 -2.85
N VAL A 192 5.87 -18.55 -3.92
CA VAL A 192 5.91 -17.09 -4.09
C VAL A 192 4.78 -16.66 -5.01
N ALA A 193 3.99 -15.68 -4.57
CA ALA A 193 2.97 -15.00 -5.35
C ALA A 193 3.28 -13.51 -5.43
N LEU A 194 3.20 -12.94 -6.62
CA LEU A 194 3.40 -11.52 -6.87
C LEU A 194 2.10 -10.89 -7.37
N THR A 195 1.77 -9.72 -6.87
CA THR A 195 0.61 -8.96 -7.32
C THR A 195 0.89 -7.47 -7.25
N ALA A 196 0.16 -6.69 -8.04
CA ALA A 196 0.11 -5.24 -7.96
C ALA A 196 -1.34 -4.79 -7.82
N ASP A 197 -1.56 -3.68 -7.14
CA ASP A 197 -2.88 -3.09 -6.94
C ASP A 197 -3.36 -2.27 -8.14
N HIS A 198 -2.43 -1.70 -8.92
CA HIS A 198 -2.67 -0.98 -10.17
C HIS A 198 -1.41 -0.93 -11.04
N GLY A 199 -1.58 -0.47 -12.28
CA GLY A 199 -0.51 -0.07 -13.17
C GLY A 199 -0.22 1.42 -13.07
N MET A 200 0.65 1.91 -13.97
CA MET A 200 1.02 3.32 -14.08
C MET A 200 0.73 3.82 -15.50
N SER A 201 0.34 5.09 -15.59
CA SER A 201 0.17 5.79 -16.86
C SER A 201 0.86 7.14 -16.80
N ASP A 202 1.25 7.65 -17.95
CA ASP A 202 1.82 8.99 -18.04
C ASP A 202 0.77 10.05 -17.69
N LYS A 203 1.21 11.10 -17.01
CA LYS A 203 0.39 12.26 -16.64
C LYS A 203 0.51 13.39 -17.66
N SER A 204 1.37 13.23 -18.62
CA SER A 204 1.61 14.17 -19.71
C SER A 204 1.20 13.54 -21.03
N ASN A 205 0.85 14.39 -21.99
CA ASN A 205 0.72 13.96 -23.38
C ASN A 205 2.12 13.93 -24.07
N GLU A 206 2.16 13.54 -25.34
CA GLU A 206 3.41 13.45 -26.11
C GLU A 206 4.14 14.80 -26.26
N ALA A 207 3.43 15.93 -26.12
CA ALA A 207 4.00 17.28 -26.13
C ALA A 207 4.53 17.72 -24.74
N GLY A 208 4.41 16.87 -23.72
CA GLY A 208 4.81 17.17 -22.34
C GLY A 208 3.80 18.03 -21.58
N GLU A 209 2.61 18.26 -22.13
CA GLU A 209 1.55 19.02 -21.46
C GLU A 209 0.77 18.13 -20.50
N PRO A 210 0.23 18.68 -19.39
CA PRO A 210 -0.56 17.90 -18.45
C PRO A 210 -1.78 17.24 -19.09
N ASN A 211 -1.89 15.91 -18.97
CA ASN A 211 -3.05 15.13 -19.38
C ASN A 211 -3.94 14.84 -18.16
N VAL A 212 -4.50 15.90 -17.57
CA VAL A 212 -5.19 15.89 -16.28
C VAL A 212 -6.50 16.67 -16.38
N ILE A 213 -7.55 16.18 -15.72
CA ILE A 213 -8.84 16.86 -15.60
C ILE A 213 -9.01 17.34 -14.15
N TRP A 214 -9.12 18.65 -13.93
CA TRP A 214 -9.50 19.26 -12.67
C TRP A 214 -11.03 19.27 -12.54
N LEU A 215 -11.60 18.18 -12.03
CA LEU A 215 -13.05 18.02 -11.95
C LEU A 215 -13.70 19.02 -10.99
N GLN A 216 -13.02 19.44 -9.90
CA GLN A 216 -13.53 20.44 -8.97
C GLN A 216 -13.88 21.75 -9.68
N ASP A 217 -12.95 22.28 -10.50
CA ASP A 217 -13.14 23.55 -11.21
C ASP A 217 -14.32 23.47 -12.20
N ILE A 218 -14.46 22.31 -12.85
CA ILE A 218 -15.58 22.07 -13.78
C ILE A 218 -16.92 22.09 -13.05
N LEU A 219 -16.98 21.45 -11.86
CA LEU A 219 -18.20 21.38 -11.07
C LEU A 219 -18.53 22.73 -10.43
N ASP A 220 -17.54 23.47 -9.94
CA ASP A 220 -17.71 24.81 -9.39
C ASP A 220 -18.22 25.80 -10.44
N ALA A 221 -17.71 25.72 -11.66
CA ALA A 221 -18.19 26.55 -12.77
C ALA A 221 -19.62 26.21 -13.19
N LYS A 222 -20.01 24.92 -13.09
CA LYS A 222 -21.35 24.48 -13.51
C LYS A 222 -22.44 24.64 -12.45
N PHE A 223 -22.13 24.39 -11.19
CA PHE A 223 -23.10 24.28 -10.11
C PHE A 223 -22.93 25.35 -9.03
N GLY A 224 -21.81 26.09 -9.01
CA GLY A 224 -21.45 27.04 -7.98
C GLY A 224 -20.46 26.46 -6.98
N LYS A 225 -19.66 27.34 -6.35
CA LYS A 225 -18.69 26.94 -5.32
C LYS A 225 -19.39 26.26 -4.14
N ASP A 226 -18.73 25.26 -3.58
CA ASP A 226 -19.17 24.50 -2.39
C ASP A 226 -20.45 23.65 -2.58
N GLU A 227 -21.04 23.60 -3.76
CA GLU A 227 -22.19 22.71 -4.04
C GLU A 227 -21.75 21.25 -4.23
N ALA A 228 -20.52 21.05 -4.68
CA ALA A 228 -19.89 19.74 -4.80
C ALA A 228 -18.47 19.74 -4.25
N VAL A 229 -18.05 18.62 -3.67
CA VAL A 229 -16.65 18.40 -3.21
C VAL A 229 -16.09 17.20 -3.94
N VAL A 230 -14.98 17.39 -4.63
CA VAL A 230 -14.25 16.35 -5.32
C VAL A 230 -13.10 15.87 -4.44
N ILE A 231 -13.09 14.59 -4.09
CA ILE A 231 -12.01 13.97 -3.34
C ILE A 231 -11.30 12.95 -4.23
N CYS A 232 -10.00 13.15 -4.42
CA CYS A 232 -9.13 12.10 -4.93
C CYS A 232 -8.72 11.21 -3.74
N PRO A 233 -9.18 9.95 -3.65
CA PRO A 233 -8.97 9.11 -2.47
C PRO A 233 -7.53 8.73 -2.18
N ILE A 234 -6.63 8.96 -3.13
CA ILE A 234 -5.19 8.74 -2.99
C ILE A 234 -4.48 9.97 -2.41
N THR A 235 -5.04 11.18 -2.56
CA THR A 235 -4.42 12.42 -2.11
C THR A 235 -4.34 12.45 -0.60
N ASP A 236 -3.12 12.45 -0.08
CA ASP A 236 -2.79 12.71 1.31
C ASP A 236 -1.47 13.51 1.36
N ALA A 237 -1.01 13.86 2.56
CA ALA A 237 0.20 14.66 2.72
C ALA A 237 1.46 14.03 2.09
N PHE A 238 1.51 12.71 1.99
CA PHE A 238 2.63 11.99 1.37
C PHE A 238 2.50 11.92 -0.15
N VAL A 239 1.29 11.72 -0.65
CA VAL A 239 1.01 11.60 -2.08
C VAL A 239 1.21 12.92 -2.82
N ALA A 240 0.95 14.06 -2.18
CA ALA A 240 1.20 15.37 -2.75
C ALA A 240 2.67 15.56 -3.18
N HIS A 241 3.62 14.99 -2.43
CA HIS A 241 5.05 15.05 -2.76
C HIS A 241 5.44 14.16 -3.95
N HIS A 242 4.68 13.11 -4.23
CA HIS A 242 4.93 12.23 -5.38
C HIS A 242 4.26 12.73 -6.66
N GLY A 243 3.42 13.75 -6.57
CA GLY A 243 2.58 14.18 -7.69
C GLY A 243 1.66 13.08 -8.19
N ALA A 244 1.31 12.14 -7.33
CA ALA A 244 0.43 11.03 -7.70
C ALA A 244 -0.98 11.55 -7.94
N LEU A 245 -1.49 11.31 -9.15
CA LEU A 245 -2.87 11.58 -9.53
C LEU A 245 -3.58 10.25 -9.73
N GLY A 246 -4.74 10.10 -9.10
CA GLY A 246 -5.56 8.90 -9.31
C GLY A 246 -6.40 9.01 -10.57
N GLY A 247 -6.60 7.90 -11.25
CA GLY A 247 -7.62 7.78 -12.31
C GLY A 247 -9.04 7.65 -11.76
N PHE A 248 -9.28 7.98 -10.49
CA PHE A 248 -10.56 7.84 -9.82
C PHE A 248 -10.75 8.94 -8.77
N VAL A 249 -11.92 9.56 -8.77
CA VAL A 249 -12.35 10.53 -7.77
C VAL A 249 -13.73 10.18 -7.23
N ARG A 250 -14.06 10.74 -6.07
CA ARG A 250 -15.41 10.74 -5.50
C ARG A 250 -15.93 12.15 -5.46
N VAL A 251 -17.22 12.29 -5.78
CA VAL A 251 -17.94 13.56 -5.72
C VAL A 251 -19.03 13.45 -4.66
N TRP A 252 -19.07 14.40 -3.76
CA TRP A 252 -20.17 14.60 -2.82
C TRP A 252 -20.89 15.89 -3.18
N SER A 253 -22.22 15.85 -3.22
CA SER A 253 -23.05 17.03 -3.46
C SER A 253 -23.95 17.34 -2.26
N ARG A 254 -24.25 18.60 -2.05
CA ARG A 254 -25.17 19.05 -1.01
C ARG A 254 -26.67 18.92 -1.41
N GLY A 255 -26.96 18.11 -2.41
CA GLY A 255 -28.34 17.75 -2.77
C GLY A 255 -28.94 18.43 -4.01
N LYS A 256 -28.15 19.22 -4.74
CA LYS A 256 -28.62 19.91 -5.96
C LYS A 256 -28.05 19.33 -7.27
N VAL A 257 -27.21 18.32 -7.19
CA VAL A 257 -26.59 17.68 -8.36
C VAL A 257 -27.31 16.35 -8.59
N THR A 258 -28.30 16.37 -9.46
CA THR A 258 -28.97 15.18 -10.00
C THR A 258 -28.59 14.98 -11.44
#